data_1b64ef49807b152b74e4dd9515065901
#
_entry.id   1b64ef49807b152b74e4dd9515065901
#
_cell.length_a   1.000
_cell.length_b   1.000
_cell.length_c   1.000
_cell.angle_alpha   90.00
_cell.angle_beta   90.00
_cell.angle_gamma   90.00
#
_symmetry.space_group_name_H-M   'P 1'
#
loop_
_entity.id
_entity.type
_entity.pdbx_description
1 polymer ?
#
loop_
_entity_poly.entity_id
_entity_poly.type
_entity_poly.pdbx_seq_one_letter_code
_entity_poly.pdbx_strand_id
1 'polypeptide(L)'
;MCIRDRFYDIANQVKPKADQHIDWNRSHLHIASAYTPEAVQYAKDYFKNGIDFLLDDGPHTLDSMIDCVKLYAPLMNQGGVLMIEDVQSKDWFQQLSAVAPSGVLFEAIDLTASGRYDDLIAVYQF
;
A
#
# COMPACT_ATOMS: atom_id res chain seq x y z
N MET A 1 -21.67 5.41 -2.62
CA MET A 1 -20.27 5.01 -2.86
C MET A 1 -20.04 3.65 -2.19
N CYS A 2 -19.81 2.59 -2.97
CA CYS A 2 -19.48 1.28 -2.39
C CYS A 2 -17.99 1.28 -2.06
N ILE A 3 -17.63 1.40 -0.80
CA ILE A 3 -16.26 1.16 -0.34
C ILE A 3 -16.04 -0.36 -0.39
N ARG A 4 -15.04 -0.80 -1.13
CA ARG A 4 -14.60 -2.20 -1.19
C ARG A 4 -13.18 -2.25 -0.70
N ASP A 5 -12.91 -3.13 0.26
CA ASP A 5 -11.60 -3.33 0.84
C ASP A 5 -10.99 -4.63 0.32
N ARG A 6 -9.69 -4.63 0.12
CA ARG A 6 -8.96 -5.84 -0.24
C ARG A 6 -7.67 -5.91 0.55
N PHE A 7 -7.41 -7.08 1.08
CA PHE A 7 -6.20 -7.40 1.81
C PHE A 7 -5.40 -8.43 1.02
N TYR A 8 -4.10 -8.18 0.87
CA TYR A 8 -3.14 -9.16 0.40
C TYR A 8 -2.32 -9.66 1.58
N ASP A 9 -2.15 -10.97 1.70
CA ASP A 9 -1.29 -11.58 2.68
C ASP A 9 -0.69 -12.87 2.09
N ILE A 10 0.58 -13.16 2.40
CA ILE A 10 1.24 -14.42 1.99
C ILE A 10 0.79 -15.61 2.83
N ALA A 11 0.23 -15.35 4.01
CA ALA A 11 -0.40 -16.33 4.88
C ALA A 11 -1.60 -15.69 5.57
N ASN A 12 -2.68 -16.44 5.75
CA ASN A 12 -3.85 -15.91 6.47
C ASN A 12 -3.50 -15.62 7.93
N GLN A 13 -3.21 -14.37 8.23
CA GLN A 13 -2.88 -13.89 9.56
C GLN A 13 -4.02 -13.11 10.22
N VAL A 14 -5.19 -13.04 9.57
CA VAL A 14 -6.37 -12.39 10.16
C VAL A 14 -6.72 -13.08 11.46
N LYS A 15 -6.57 -12.32 12.56
CA LYS A 15 -6.86 -12.86 13.91
C LYS A 15 -8.36 -13.02 14.08
N PRO A 16 -8.83 -14.08 14.78
CA PRO A 16 -10.27 -14.31 14.99
C PRO A 16 -11.04 -13.11 15.55
N LYS A 17 -10.38 -12.28 16.37
CA LYS A 17 -10.97 -11.05 16.91
C LYS A 17 -11.21 -9.99 15.84
N ALA A 18 -10.28 -9.85 14.89
CA ALA A 18 -10.42 -8.92 13.77
C ALA A 18 -11.47 -9.43 12.77
N ASP A 19 -11.49 -10.75 12.51
CA ASP A 19 -12.44 -11.41 11.62
C ASP A 19 -13.91 -11.08 11.97
N GLN A 20 -14.23 -10.99 13.26
CA GLN A 20 -15.57 -10.63 13.73
C GLN A 20 -16.00 -9.18 13.40
N HIS A 21 -15.06 -8.31 13.07
CA HIS A 21 -15.29 -6.90 12.76
C HIS A 21 -15.18 -6.57 11.27
N ILE A 22 -14.76 -7.53 10.44
CA ILE A 22 -14.64 -7.36 9.00
C ILE A 22 -16.00 -7.64 8.33
N ASP A 23 -16.49 -6.70 7.56
CA ASP A 23 -17.65 -6.93 6.69
C ASP A 23 -17.20 -7.66 5.42
N TRP A 24 -17.24 -8.98 5.45
CA TRP A 24 -16.83 -9.84 4.33
C TRP A 24 -17.70 -9.70 3.08
N ASN A 25 -18.86 -9.03 3.15
CA ASN A 25 -19.61 -8.68 1.94
C ASN A 25 -18.95 -7.56 1.14
N ARG A 26 -18.09 -6.78 1.78
CA ARG A 26 -17.40 -5.63 1.21
C ARG A 26 -15.89 -5.84 1.14
N SER A 27 -15.36 -6.72 1.98
CA SER A 27 -13.93 -6.97 2.14
C SER A 27 -13.54 -8.29 1.50
N HIS A 28 -12.31 -8.39 1.03
CA HIS A 28 -11.79 -9.59 0.39
C HIS A 28 -10.35 -9.83 0.81
N LEU A 29 -10.06 -11.02 1.28
CA LEU A 29 -8.69 -11.48 1.55
C LEU A 29 -8.19 -12.30 0.37
N HIS A 30 -7.06 -11.90 -0.19
CA HIS A 30 -6.35 -12.64 -1.22
C HIS A 30 -5.00 -13.10 -0.68
N ILE A 31 -4.79 -14.41 -0.58
CA ILE A 31 -3.56 -14.98 -0.04
C ILE A 31 -2.58 -15.17 -1.19
N ALA A 32 -1.74 -14.17 -1.41
CA ALA A 32 -0.68 -14.15 -2.42
C ALA A 32 0.29 -13.00 -2.14
N SER A 33 1.48 -13.05 -2.75
CA SER A 33 2.36 -11.88 -2.78
C SER A 33 1.69 -10.75 -3.58
N ALA A 34 1.64 -9.54 -2.99
CA ALA A 34 1.11 -8.36 -3.65
C ALA A 34 2.03 -7.80 -4.75
N TYR A 35 3.31 -8.20 -4.76
CA TYR A 35 4.36 -7.63 -5.62
C TYR A 35 4.57 -8.44 -6.90
N THR A 36 3.48 -8.93 -7.49
CA THR A 36 3.51 -9.69 -8.73
C THR A 36 2.55 -9.10 -9.77
N PRO A 37 2.84 -9.25 -11.08
CA PRO A 37 1.92 -8.82 -12.14
C PRO A 37 0.54 -9.45 -12.03
N GLU A 38 0.45 -10.70 -11.58
CA GLU A 38 -0.80 -11.43 -11.38
C GLU A 38 -1.64 -10.81 -10.27
N ALA A 39 -1.02 -10.39 -9.16
CA ALA A 39 -1.70 -9.70 -8.07
C ALA A 39 -2.24 -8.34 -8.51
N VAL A 40 -1.46 -7.61 -9.31
CA VAL A 40 -1.89 -6.33 -9.91
C VAL A 40 -3.07 -6.52 -10.85
N GLN A 41 -3.02 -7.54 -11.71
CA GLN A 41 -4.13 -7.83 -12.61
C GLN A 41 -5.39 -8.19 -11.82
N TYR A 42 -5.24 -8.98 -10.76
CA TYR A 42 -6.34 -9.33 -9.88
C TYR A 42 -6.93 -8.09 -9.16
N ALA A 43 -6.07 -7.18 -8.68
CA ALA A 43 -6.52 -5.90 -8.11
C ALA A 43 -7.27 -5.05 -9.13
N LYS A 44 -6.76 -4.96 -10.36
CA LYS A 44 -7.39 -4.22 -11.46
C LYS A 44 -8.77 -4.77 -11.81
N ASP A 45 -8.93 -6.08 -11.85
CA ASP A 45 -10.19 -6.74 -12.15
C ASP A 45 -11.23 -6.56 -11.03
N TYR A 46 -10.75 -6.42 -9.79
CA TYR A 46 -11.60 -6.18 -8.63
C TYR A 46 -11.98 -4.70 -8.48
N PHE A 47 -11.01 -3.80 -8.54
CA PHE A 47 -11.20 -2.35 -8.44
C PHE A 47 -11.40 -1.73 -9.82
N LYS A 48 -12.48 -2.06 -10.49
CA LYS A 48 -12.78 -1.60 -11.87
C LYS A 48 -12.81 -0.08 -12.03
N ASN A 49 -13.04 0.66 -10.94
CA ASN A 49 -13.09 2.12 -10.91
C ASN A 49 -11.80 2.75 -10.35
N GLY A 50 -10.73 1.97 -10.26
CA GLY A 50 -9.47 2.42 -9.65
C GLY A 50 -9.44 2.34 -8.13
N ILE A 51 -8.35 2.80 -7.54
CA ILE A 51 -8.07 2.73 -6.11
C ILE A 51 -7.97 4.16 -5.55
N ASP A 52 -8.72 4.46 -4.51
CA ASP A 52 -8.69 5.76 -3.82
C ASP A 52 -7.68 5.78 -2.67
N PHE A 53 -7.47 4.62 -2.03
CA PHE A 53 -6.50 4.48 -0.95
C PHE A 53 -5.82 3.12 -1.02
N LEU A 54 -4.49 3.11 -0.95
CA LEU A 54 -3.67 1.92 -0.85
C LEU A 54 -2.67 2.09 0.30
N LEU A 55 -2.61 1.10 1.18
CA LEU A 55 -1.62 1.00 2.24
C LEU A 55 -0.73 -0.22 1.96
N ASP A 56 0.58 -0.01 1.97
CA ASP A 56 1.60 -1.05 1.93
C ASP A 56 2.24 -1.20 3.32
N ASP A 57 1.91 -2.28 3.99
CA ASP A 57 2.49 -2.75 5.24
C ASP A 57 3.10 -4.15 4.98
N GLY A 58 4.04 -4.20 4.04
CA GLY A 58 4.58 -5.42 3.46
C GLY A 58 5.90 -5.88 4.07
N PRO A 59 6.83 -6.43 3.27
CA PRO A 59 8.09 -7.00 3.78
C PRO A 59 9.10 -5.98 4.28
N HIS A 60 8.81 -4.69 4.21
CA HIS A 60 9.65 -3.58 4.66
C HIS A 60 11.06 -3.57 4.03
N THR A 61 11.15 -3.94 2.77
CA THR A 61 12.38 -3.81 1.98
C THR A 61 12.24 -2.68 0.97
N LEU A 62 13.36 -2.01 0.65
CA LEU A 62 13.33 -0.93 -0.33
C LEU A 62 12.79 -1.40 -1.69
N ASP A 63 13.19 -2.59 -2.13
CA ASP A 63 12.75 -3.15 -3.41
C ASP A 63 11.24 -3.39 -3.44
N SER A 64 10.66 -3.98 -2.37
CA SER A 64 9.21 -4.19 -2.31
C SER A 64 8.43 -2.88 -2.28
N MET A 65 8.93 -1.86 -1.60
CA MET A 65 8.31 -0.55 -1.55
C MET A 65 8.34 0.15 -2.94
N ILE A 66 9.47 0.07 -3.64
CA ILE A 66 9.61 0.57 -5.01
C ILE A 66 8.67 -0.20 -5.96
N ASP A 67 8.60 -1.51 -5.83
CA ASP A 67 7.72 -2.35 -6.64
C ASP A 67 6.24 -2.03 -6.37
N CYS A 68 5.86 -1.80 -5.11
CA CYS A 68 4.51 -1.35 -4.76
C CYS A 68 4.13 -0.09 -5.55
N VAL A 69 4.97 0.95 -5.50
CA VAL A 69 4.68 2.20 -6.22
C VAL A 69 4.57 1.95 -7.73
N LYS A 70 5.54 1.26 -8.33
CA LYS A 70 5.55 1.00 -9.78
C LYS A 70 4.35 0.18 -10.26
N LEU A 71 3.96 -0.81 -9.48
CA LEU A 71 2.90 -1.73 -9.83
C LEU A 71 1.50 -1.13 -9.64
N TYR A 72 1.29 -0.39 -8.55
CA TYR A 72 -0.06 0.05 -8.17
C TYR A 72 -0.35 1.53 -8.49
N ALA A 73 0.64 2.38 -8.66
CA ALA A 73 0.41 3.77 -9.05
C ALA A 73 -0.49 3.92 -10.31
N PRO A 74 -0.35 3.05 -11.35
CA PRO A 74 -1.25 3.12 -12.51
C PRO A 74 -2.72 2.80 -12.22
N LEU A 75 -3.03 2.22 -11.08
CA LEU A 75 -4.39 1.90 -10.65
C LEU A 75 -5.00 2.96 -9.73
N MET A 76 -4.21 3.93 -9.28
CA MET A 76 -4.66 4.98 -8.37
C MET A 76 -5.54 5.99 -9.10
N ASN A 77 -6.61 6.42 -8.44
CA ASN A 77 -7.46 7.51 -8.92
C ASN A 77 -6.81 8.87 -8.67
N GLN A 78 -7.20 9.86 -9.48
CA GLN A 78 -6.89 11.25 -9.17
C GLN A 78 -7.50 11.64 -7.80
N GLY A 79 -6.70 12.24 -6.93
CA GLY A 79 -7.06 12.52 -5.55
C GLY A 79 -6.88 11.32 -4.61
N GLY A 80 -6.41 10.19 -5.13
CA GLY A 80 -6.08 9.00 -4.32
C GLY A 80 -4.78 9.14 -3.55
N VAL A 81 -4.59 8.27 -2.55
CA VAL A 81 -3.40 8.24 -1.70
C VAL A 81 -2.83 6.83 -1.65
N LEU A 82 -1.53 6.69 -1.95
CA LEU A 82 -0.75 5.50 -1.67
C LEU A 82 0.20 5.80 -0.52
N MET A 83 0.17 4.95 0.50
CA MET A 83 0.96 5.08 1.72
C MET A 83 1.79 3.82 1.92
N ILE A 84 3.06 3.99 2.27
CA ILE A 84 3.98 2.91 2.64
C ILE A 84 4.41 3.15 4.07
N GLU A 85 4.14 2.18 4.95
CA GLU A 85 4.52 2.21 6.36
C GLU A 85 5.88 1.56 6.60
N ASP A 86 6.43 1.80 7.78
CA ASP A 86 7.62 1.16 8.31
C ASP A 86 8.83 1.21 7.36
N VAL A 87 9.08 2.40 6.76
CA VAL A 87 10.30 2.64 5.97
C VAL A 87 11.51 2.52 6.89
N GLN A 88 12.43 1.62 6.59
CA GLN A 88 13.51 1.22 7.50
C GLN A 88 14.66 2.23 7.58
N SER A 89 14.75 3.19 6.66
CA SER A 89 15.80 4.22 6.65
C SER A 89 15.31 5.51 5.99
N LYS A 90 15.68 6.65 6.57
CA LYS A 90 15.43 7.97 5.98
C LYS A 90 16.11 8.15 4.62
N ASP A 91 17.23 7.48 4.39
CA ASP A 91 17.96 7.54 3.13
C ASP A 91 17.14 6.94 1.97
N TRP A 92 16.18 6.06 2.26
CA TRP A 92 15.31 5.46 1.25
C TRP A 92 14.30 6.46 0.66
N PHE A 93 13.97 7.53 1.38
CA PHE A 93 13.05 8.54 0.87
C PHE A 93 13.49 9.18 -0.44
N GLN A 94 14.79 9.32 -0.67
CA GLN A 94 15.30 9.82 -1.94
C GLN A 94 14.92 8.88 -3.09
N GLN A 95 15.09 7.58 -2.91
CA GLN A 95 14.77 6.57 -3.92
C GLN A 95 13.26 6.40 -4.09
N LEU A 96 12.51 6.43 -3.00
CA LEU A 96 11.04 6.38 -3.02
C LEU A 96 10.45 7.61 -3.72
N SER A 97 10.98 8.79 -3.46
CA SER A 97 10.59 10.01 -4.18
C SER A 97 10.88 9.94 -5.67
N ALA A 98 12.03 9.35 -6.04
CA ALA A 98 12.45 9.25 -7.44
C ALA A 98 11.54 8.33 -8.30
N VAL A 99 10.80 7.41 -7.69
CA VAL A 99 9.85 6.53 -8.41
C VAL A 99 8.42 7.06 -8.43
N ALA A 100 8.17 8.23 -7.83
CA ALA A 100 6.87 8.87 -7.91
C ALA A 100 6.52 9.19 -9.38
N PRO A 101 5.32 8.87 -9.85
CA PRO A 101 4.89 9.25 -11.20
C PRO A 101 4.86 10.77 -11.38
N SER A 102 4.98 11.22 -12.63
CA SER A 102 4.89 12.65 -12.96
C SER A 102 3.53 13.22 -12.50
N GLY A 103 3.58 14.34 -11.77
CA GLY A 103 2.39 15.01 -11.23
C GLY A 103 1.90 14.48 -9.89
N VAL A 104 2.49 13.40 -9.38
CA VAL A 104 2.19 12.87 -8.04
C VAL A 104 3.05 13.58 -7.00
N LEU A 105 2.44 14.04 -5.93
CA LEU A 105 3.15 14.68 -4.81
C LEU A 105 3.69 13.59 -3.87
N PHE A 106 4.96 13.68 -3.54
CA PHE A 106 5.62 12.82 -2.56
C PHE A 106 5.83 13.55 -1.25
N GLU A 107 5.48 12.92 -0.14
CA GLU A 107 5.73 13.42 1.21
C GLU A 107 6.39 12.33 2.06
N ALA A 108 7.47 12.68 2.76
CA ALA A 108 8.12 11.84 3.76
C ALA A 108 7.69 12.28 5.15
N ILE A 109 7.11 11.38 5.92
CA ILE A 109 6.66 11.65 7.29
C ILE A 109 7.59 10.91 8.26
N ASP A 110 8.14 11.65 9.21
CA ASP A 110 9.04 11.12 10.24
C ASP A 110 8.36 11.20 11.60
N LEU A 111 7.95 10.05 12.11
CA LEU A 111 7.34 9.89 13.43
C LEU A 111 8.30 9.21 14.43
N THR A 112 9.59 9.09 14.11
CA THR A 112 10.59 8.41 14.96
C THR A 112 10.76 9.05 16.34
N ALA A 113 10.29 10.28 16.54
CA ALA A 113 10.20 10.90 17.87
C ALA A 113 9.29 10.11 18.84
N SER A 114 8.42 9.23 18.34
CA SER A 114 7.62 8.29 19.15
C SER A 114 8.46 7.20 19.84
N GLY A 115 9.70 6.99 19.40
CA GLY A 115 10.65 6.02 19.94
C GLY A 115 10.89 4.77 19.09
N ARG A 116 10.16 4.59 17.99
CA ARG A 116 10.41 3.53 17.00
C ARG A 116 11.25 4.08 15.86
N TYR A 117 12.30 3.37 15.46
CA TYR A 117 13.22 3.81 14.41
C TYR A 117 12.59 3.73 13.00
N ASP A 118 11.58 2.88 12.84
CA ASP A 118 10.88 2.58 11.60
C ASP A 118 9.51 3.26 11.49
N ASP A 119 9.15 4.16 12.42
CA ASP A 119 7.97 5.02 12.29
C ASP A 119 8.21 6.11 11.22
N LEU A 120 8.55 5.67 10.00
CA LEU A 120 8.78 6.47 8.81
C LEU A 120 7.76 6.07 7.75
N ILE A 121 7.09 7.06 7.15
CA ILE A 121 6.01 6.82 6.20
C ILE A 121 6.31 7.56 4.90
N ALA A 122 6.16 6.89 3.76
CA ALA A 122 6.17 7.52 2.45
C ALA A 122 4.73 7.66 1.94
N VAL A 123 4.35 8.85 1.53
CA VAL A 123 3.00 9.17 1.05
C VAL A 123 3.08 9.72 -0.37
N TYR A 124 2.23 9.19 -1.25
CA TYR A 124 2.06 9.64 -2.63
C TYR A 124 0.62 10.12 -2.81
N GLN A 125 0.45 11.36 -3.25
CA GLN A 125 -0.86 11.99 -3.49
C GLN A 125 -1.05 12.19 -5.00
N PHE A 126 -2.05 11.52 -5.57
CA PHE A 126 -2.36 11.44 -7.00
C PHE A 126 -3.32 12.52 -7.49
#